data_85e77ce8b9e5bf07e798c759054c78ba
#
_entry.id   85e77ce8b9e5bf07e798c759054c78ba
#
_cell.length_a   1.000
_cell.length_b   1.000
_cell.length_c   1.000
_cell.angle_alpha   90.00
_cell.angle_beta   90.00
_cell.angle_gamma   90.00
#
_symmetry.space_group_name_H-M   'P 1'
#
loop_
_entity.id
_entity.type
_entity.pdbx_description
1 polymer ?
#
loop_
_entity_poly.entity_id
_entity_poly.type
_entity_poly.pdbx_seq_one_letter_code
_entity_poly.pdbx_strand_id
1 'polypeptide(L)'
;MYGVITQIKATDGKRDDLIAILKENETGMPGCLSYSLAKDLGDPDAIWITEVWENAAAHQASLQLPSVQNAIARARPVMAGMGPRFETEPV
;
A
#
# COMPACT_ATOMS: atom_id res chain seq x y z
N MET A 1 -15.68 9.54 -3.24
CA MET A 1 -14.36 9.04 -2.77
C MET A 1 -14.15 7.63 -3.27
N TYR A 2 -12.90 7.23 -3.34
CA TYR A 2 -12.50 5.90 -3.80
C TYR A 2 -11.62 5.25 -2.74
N GLY A 3 -11.95 4.03 -2.34
CA GLY A 3 -11.20 3.29 -1.33
C GLY A 3 -10.58 2.01 -1.90
N VAL A 4 -9.41 1.64 -1.39
CA VAL A 4 -8.73 0.40 -1.72
C VAL A 4 -8.27 -0.26 -0.44
N ILE A 5 -8.54 -1.54 -0.31
CA ILE A 5 -8.06 -2.38 0.79
C ILE A 5 -7.28 -3.54 0.17
N THR A 6 -6.01 -3.63 0.46
CA THR A 6 -5.12 -4.63 -0.16
C THR A 6 -4.30 -5.35 0.88
N GLN A 7 -4.20 -6.68 0.75
CA GLN A 7 -3.21 -7.45 1.49
C GLN A 7 -1.96 -7.62 0.64
N ILE A 8 -0.79 -7.36 1.22
CA ILE A 8 0.51 -7.63 0.60
C ILE A 8 1.25 -8.62 1.48
N LYS A 9 1.93 -9.57 0.88
CA LYS A 9 2.77 -10.52 1.60
C LYS A 9 4.24 -10.21 1.37
N ALA A 10 4.97 -10.08 2.47
CA ALA A 10 6.42 -9.96 2.46
C ALA A 10 7.07 -11.33 2.30
N THR A 11 8.31 -11.35 1.85
CA THR A 11 9.14 -12.55 1.95
C THR A 11 9.36 -12.87 3.43
N ASP A 12 9.69 -14.13 3.71
CA ASP A 12 9.80 -14.63 5.09
C ASP A 12 10.72 -13.76 5.94
N GLY A 13 10.17 -13.25 7.05
CA GLY A 13 10.89 -12.41 8.00
C GLY A 13 11.14 -10.97 7.54
N LYS A 14 10.60 -10.53 6.39
CA LYS A 14 10.86 -9.20 5.81
C LYS A 14 9.70 -8.22 5.94
N ARG A 15 8.68 -8.55 6.73
CA ARG A 15 7.51 -7.67 6.86
C ARG A 15 7.85 -6.26 7.35
N ASP A 16 8.73 -6.15 8.36
CA ASP A 16 9.09 -4.82 8.89
C ASP A 16 9.88 -4.00 7.89
N ASP A 17 10.74 -4.63 7.08
CA ASP A 17 11.45 -3.94 6.01
C ASP A 17 10.48 -3.40 4.96
N LEU A 18 9.49 -4.21 4.58
CA LEU A 18 8.47 -3.79 3.61
C LEU A 18 7.61 -2.66 4.16
N ILE A 19 7.21 -2.73 5.43
CA ILE A 19 6.44 -1.66 6.08
C ILE A 19 7.22 -0.34 6.03
N ALA A 20 8.52 -0.36 6.34
CA ALA A 20 9.35 0.84 6.32
C ALA A 20 9.36 1.51 4.93
N ILE A 21 9.44 0.71 3.88
CA ILE A 21 9.40 1.22 2.50
C ILE A 21 8.03 1.84 2.19
N LEU A 22 6.94 1.14 2.54
CA LEU A 22 5.58 1.61 2.27
C LEU A 22 5.26 2.89 3.04
N LYS A 23 5.78 3.05 4.25
CA LYS A 23 5.55 4.24 5.07
C LYS A 23 6.14 5.52 4.47
N GLU A 24 7.11 5.42 3.59
CA GLU A 24 7.70 6.59 2.94
C GLU A 24 6.68 7.38 2.12
N ASN A 25 5.62 6.72 1.63
CA ASN A 25 4.56 7.35 0.84
C ASN A 25 3.25 7.50 1.64
N GLU A 26 3.30 7.39 2.96
CA GLU A 26 2.12 7.51 3.83
C GLU A 26 1.49 8.91 3.75
N THR A 27 2.30 9.92 3.42
CA THR A 27 1.85 11.30 3.24
C THR A 27 2.43 11.87 1.95
N GLY A 28 1.81 12.94 1.45
CA GLY A 28 2.36 13.70 0.32
C GLY A 28 1.92 13.24 -1.06
N MET A 29 1.07 12.23 -1.17
CA MET A 29 0.51 11.84 -2.47
C MET A 29 -0.72 12.69 -2.78
N PRO A 30 -0.74 13.43 -3.92
CA PRO A 30 -1.89 14.27 -4.27
C PRO A 30 -3.18 13.47 -4.37
N GLY A 31 -4.26 13.98 -3.74
CA GLY A 31 -5.56 13.34 -3.76
C GLY A 31 -5.71 12.16 -2.79
N CYS A 32 -4.67 11.80 -2.07
CA CYS A 32 -4.76 10.77 -1.03
C CYS A 32 -5.28 11.38 0.26
N LEU A 33 -6.45 10.93 0.71
CA LEU A 33 -7.09 11.43 1.93
C LEU A 33 -6.67 10.65 3.17
N SER A 34 -6.38 9.35 3.00
CA SER A 34 -5.97 8.47 4.09
C SER A 34 -5.17 7.31 3.53
N TYR A 35 -4.10 6.94 4.24
CA TYR A 35 -3.26 5.81 3.89
C TYR A 35 -2.81 5.15 5.20
N SER A 36 -3.24 3.92 5.43
CA SER A 36 -3.02 3.23 6.69
C SER A 36 -2.45 1.85 6.46
N LEU A 37 -1.43 1.51 7.22
CA LEU A 37 -0.77 0.20 7.20
C LEU A 37 -1.06 -0.53 8.51
N ALA A 38 -1.35 -1.83 8.41
CA ALA A 38 -1.59 -2.66 9.58
C ALA A 38 -0.96 -4.04 9.38
N LYS A 39 -0.42 -4.59 10.46
CA LYS A 39 0.08 -5.96 10.46
C LYS A 39 -1.11 -6.91 10.58
N ASP A 40 -1.14 -7.95 9.74
CA ASP A 40 -2.09 -9.04 9.89
C ASP A 40 -1.74 -9.82 11.16
N LEU A 41 -2.72 -10.06 12.02
CA LEU A 41 -2.49 -10.79 13.26
C LEU A 41 -2.43 -12.31 13.06
N GLY A 42 -2.98 -12.78 11.94
CA GLY A 42 -3.01 -14.23 11.63
C GLY A 42 -1.88 -14.69 10.70
N ASP A 43 -1.14 -13.77 10.08
CA ASP A 43 -0.06 -14.08 9.16
C ASP A 43 1.14 -13.16 9.44
N PRO A 44 2.28 -13.70 9.92
CA PRO A 44 3.43 -12.88 10.31
C PRO A 44 4.09 -12.14 9.15
N ASP A 45 3.79 -12.51 7.91
CA ASP A 45 4.37 -11.88 6.72
C ASP A 45 3.38 -11.00 5.96
N ALA A 46 2.13 -10.90 6.41
CA ALA A 46 1.10 -10.14 5.72
C ALA A 46 0.90 -8.74 6.31
N ILE A 47 0.62 -7.79 5.41
CA ILE A 47 0.34 -6.39 5.70
C ILE A 47 -0.97 -6.04 5.02
N TRP A 48 -1.83 -5.29 5.73
CA TRP A 48 -3.04 -4.71 5.15
C TRP A 48 -2.81 -3.22 4.91
N ILE A 49 -3.14 -2.76 3.69
CA ILE A 49 -3.07 -1.36 3.31
C ILE A 49 -4.50 -0.90 3.07
N THR A 50 -4.91 0.15 3.78
CA THR A 50 -6.22 0.77 3.60
C THR A 50 -6.02 2.19 3.11
N GLU A 51 -6.56 2.52 1.93
CA GLU A 51 -6.37 3.80 1.28
C GLU A 51 -7.72 4.44 0.97
N VAL A 52 -7.81 5.75 1.13
CA VAL A 52 -8.94 6.55 0.68
C VAL A 52 -8.41 7.67 -0.19
N TRP A 53 -8.99 7.82 -1.38
CA TRP A 53 -8.61 8.80 -2.40
C TRP A 53 -9.80 9.66 -2.77
N GLU A 54 -9.55 10.87 -3.27
CA GLU A 54 -10.61 11.75 -3.78
C GLU A 54 -11.40 11.07 -4.89
N ASN A 55 -10.71 10.32 -5.76
CA ASN A 55 -11.30 9.54 -6.86
C ASN A 55 -10.30 8.49 -7.35
N ALA A 56 -10.76 7.60 -8.20
CA ALA A 56 -9.92 6.55 -8.76
C ALA A 56 -8.79 7.11 -9.64
N ALA A 57 -9.02 8.22 -10.34
CA ALA A 57 -8.01 8.85 -11.18
C ALA A 57 -6.82 9.35 -10.37
N ALA A 58 -7.06 9.89 -9.17
CA ALA A 58 -5.99 10.32 -8.27
C ALA A 58 -5.12 9.14 -7.83
N HIS A 59 -5.74 8.01 -7.51
CA HIS A 59 -5.02 6.78 -7.19
C HIS A 59 -4.18 6.31 -8.38
N GLN A 60 -4.74 6.27 -9.57
CA GLN A 60 -3.99 5.88 -10.78
C GLN A 60 -2.80 6.81 -11.03
N ALA A 61 -3.00 8.12 -10.87
CA ALA A 61 -1.94 9.09 -11.06
C ALA A 61 -0.79 8.91 -10.07
N SER A 62 -1.09 8.46 -8.83
CA SER A 62 -0.07 8.22 -7.82
C SER A 62 0.95 7.17 -8.23
N LEU A 63 0.54 6.20 -9.05
CA LEU A 63 1.42 5.13 -9.52
C LEU A 63 2.52 5.64 -10.48
N GLN A 64 2.37 6.87 -10.99
CA GLN A 64 3.37 7.52 -11.84
C GLN A 64 4.32 8.43 -11.08
N LEU A 65 4.09 8.68 -9.79
CA LEU A 65 4.97 9.51 -8.98
C LEU A 65 6.35 8.86 -8.86
N PRO A 66 7.46 9.62 -9.06
CA PRO A 66 8.80 9.06 -8.90
C PRO A 66 9.05 8.43 -7.53
N SER A 67 8.52 9.02 -6.45
CA SER A 67 8.66 8.48 -5.10
C SER A 67 7.95 7.13 -4.95
N VAL A 68 6.79 6.97 -5.58
CA VAL A 68 6.03 5.71 -5.55
C VAL A 68 6.73 4.65 -6.38
N GLN A 69 7.19 5.00 -7.58
CA GLN A 69 7.93 4.06 -8.44
C GLN A 69 9.23 3.60 -7.79
N ASN A 70 9.94 4.50 -7.11
CA ASN A 70 11.14 4.17 -6.36
C ASN A 70 10.84 3.20 -5.21
N ALA A 71 9.76 3.45 -4.46
CA ALA A 71 9.33 2.56 -3.38
C ALA A 71 8.96 1.18 -3.90
N ILE A 72 8.21 1.10 -5.01
CA ILE A 72 7.84 -0.17 -5.64
C ILE A 72 9.09 -0.97 -6.04
N ALA A 73 10.08 -0.32 -6.65
CA ALA A 73 11.32 -0.98 -7.05
C ALA A 73 12.07 -1.56 -5.85
N ARG A 74 12.14 -0.82 -4.74
CA ARG A 74 12.81 -1.29 -3.52
C ARG A 74 11.99 -2.34 -2.77
N ALA A 75 10.67 -2.32 -2.92
CA ALA A 75 9.79 -3.28 -2.27
C ALA A 75 9.87 -4.68 -2.91
N ARG A 76 10.12 -4.75 -4.22
CA ARG A 76 10.12 -6.03 -4.94
C ARG A 76 10.97 -7.13 -4.30
N PRO A 77 12.22 -6.87 -3.87
CA PRO A 77 13.04 -7.94 -3.26
C PRO A 77 12.47 -8.49 -1.94
N VAL A 78 11.61 -7.73 -1.26
CA VAL A 78 11.03 -8.12 0.02
C VAL A 78 9.53 -8.45 -0.08
N MET A 79 8.97 -8.49 -1.28
CA MET A 79 7.59 -8.92 -1.54
C MET A 79 7.55 -10.34 -2.05
N ALA A 80 6.73 -11.17 -1.40
CA ALA A 80 6.44 -12.53 -1.86
C ALA A 80 5.24 -12.57 -2.81
N GLY A 81 4.30 -11.64 -2.67
CA GLY A 81 3.13 -11.57 -3.52
C GLY A 81 2.04 -10.68 -2.98
N MET A 82 0.89 -10.70 -3.65
CA MET A 82 -0.30 -9.95 -3.29
C MET A 82 -1.37 -10.92 -2.81
N GLY A 83 -2.12 -10.51 -1.79
CA GLY A 83 -3.33 -11.20 -1.37
C GLY A 83 -4.57 -10.56 -1.97
N PRO A 84 -5.73 -10.65 -1.28
CA PRO A 84 -6.96 -10.05 -1.74
C PRO A 84 -6.85 -8.54 -1.90
N ARG A 85 -7.61 -8.00 -2.87
CA ARG A 85 -7.73 -6.56 -3.09
C ARG A 85 -9.20 -6.21 -3.28
N PHE A 86 -9.65 -5.20 -2.57
CA PHE A 86 -11.03 -4.74 -2.63
C PHE A 86 -11.08 -3.27 -2.97
N GLU A 87 -12.00 -2.90 -3.86
CA GLU A 87 -12.32 -1.51 -4.14
C GLU A 87 -13.61 -1.16 -3.41
N THR A 88 -13.64 0.01 -2.79
CA THR A 88 -14.76 0.45 -1.96
C THR A 88 -15.15 1.88 -2.30
N GLU A 89 -16.35 2.28 -1.89
CA GLU A 89 -16.81 3.66 -1.94
C GLU A 89 -17.00 4.15 -0.50
N PRO A 90 -16.01 4.89 0.06
CA PRO A 90 -16.13 5.42 1.42
C PRO A 90 -17.30 6.39 1.56
N VAL A 91 -17.96 6.35 2.71
CA VAL A 91 -19.15 7.15 2.98
C VAL A 91 -18.95 8.08 4.16
#